data_7c02adb0e6ce93e1e79d908a7c62c641
#
_entry.id   7c02adb0e6ce93e1e79d908a7c62c641
#
_cell.length_a   1.000
_cell.length_b   1.000
_cell.length_c   1.000
_cell.angle_alpha   90.00
_cell.angle_beta   90.00
_cell.angle_gamma   90.00
#
_symmetry.space_group_name_H-M   'P 1'
#
loop_
_entity.id
_entity.type
_entity.pdbx_description
1 polymer ?
#
loop_
_entity_poly.entity_id
_entity_poly.type
_entity_poly.pdbx_seq_one_letter_code
_entity_poly.pdbx_strand_id
1 'polypeptide(L)'
;MTKLQPSWPTPLVESEPRLTQYYRFALSNQYTSAGTHTVNYGNARGGGIVAFNRIEVDLLPPGYIQHHTAAADGFGDTTALMKFRIASANAEHGNYILTALLGHTFASSPKNGAATDSWNPVLAGGIGFLHHFNVESALGGIMPTGKIAQQGRSILWNSLVQDHVTPHVFLELENNATFYFASSHDGKLQNFVTPGAFYIYKRKEWKPTEPFLVFGSGIQIATSGFHTYNHNTILEMRILF
;
A
#
# COMPACT_ATOMS: atom_id res chain seq x y z
N MET A 1 -22.15 1.45 -3.86
CA MET A 1 -21.01 2.15 -3.21
C MET A 1 -20.13 2.91 -4.21
N THR A 2 -19.83 2.35 -5.36
CA THR A 2 -19.01 2.97 -6.43
C THR A 2 -19.57 4.31 -6.97
N LYS A 3 -20.86 4.57 -6.82
CA LYS A 3 -21.49 5.83 -7.27
C LYS A 3 -21.07 7.08 -6.49
N LEU A 4 -20.43 6.94 -5.34
CA LEU A 4 -20.09 8.04 -4.43
C LEU A 4 -18.58 8.33 -4.33
N GLN A 5 -17.76 7.67 -5.11
CA GLN A 5 -16.30 7.82 -5.08
C GLN A 5 -15.70 7.59 -6.47
N PRO A 6 -14.45 8.01 -6.69
CA PRO A 6 -13.72 7.72 -7.92
C PRO A 6 -13.61 6.22 -8.23
N SER A 7 -13.33 5.88 -9.48
CA SER A 7 -13.15 4.49 -9.95
C SER A 7 -11.71 4.18 -10.37
N TRP A 8 -10.73 4.90 -9.83
CA TRP A 8 -9.31 4.69 -10.13
C TRP A 8 -8.83 3.32 -9.67
N PRO A 9 -7.74 2.76 -10.21
CA PRO A 9 -7.13 1.54 -9.69
C PRO A 9 -6.49 1.81 -8.32
N THR A 10 -6.44 0.80 -7.48
CA THR A 10 -5.73 0.83 -6.20
C THR A 10 -4.22 0.82 -6.44
N PRO A 11 -3.42 1.68 -5.77
CA PRO A 11 -1.96 1.74 -5.91
C PRO A 11 -1.23 0.43 -5.57
N LEU A 12 0.00 0.25 -6.07
CA LEU A 12 0.86 -0.88 -5.71
C LEU A 12 1.36 -0.79 -4.27
N VAL A 13 1.82 0.38 -3.84
CA VAL A 13 2.50 0.59 -2.56
C VAL A 13 1.79 1.60 -1.68
N GLU A 14 1.25 2.68 -2.26
CA GLU A 14 0.60 3.75 -1.52
C GLU A 14 -0.68 3.29 -0.80
N SER A 15 -1.05 4.04 0.23
CA SER A 15 -2.29 3.81 0.97
C SER A 15 -3.52 4.18 0.13
N GLU A 16 -4.35 3.21 -0.22
CA GLU A 16 -5.60 3.38 -0.97
C GLU A 16 -6.61 4.25 -0.23
N PRO A 17 -7.00 5.44 -0.74
CA PRO A 17 -8.02 6.28 -0.11
C PRO A 17 -9.47 5.81 -0.38
N ARG A 18 -9.72 5.02 -1.42
CA ARG A 18 -11.06 4.52 -1.74
C ARG A 18 -11.46 3.39 -0.81
N LEU A 19 -12.77 3.24 -0.62
CA LEU A 19 -13.34 2.09 0.08
C LEU A 19 -13.65 0.99 -0.92
N THR A 20 -13.04 -0.19 -0.74
CA THR A 20 -13.16 -1.31 -1.67
C THR A 20 -13.38 -2.61 -0.93
N GLN A 21 -14.19 -3.50 -1.50
CA GLN A 21 -14.25 -4.88 -1.04
C GLN A 21 -13.27 -5.69 -1.89
N TYR A 22 -12.27 -6.28 -1.25
CA TYR A 22 -11.20 -6.93 -1.99
C TYR A 22 -10.56 -8.09 -1.21
N TYR A 23 -9.91 -8.94 -1.98
CA TYR A 23 -8.83 -9.80 -1.51
C TYR A 23 -7.57 -9.49 -2.31
N ARG A 24 -6.42 -9.36 -1.63
CA ARG A 24 -5.13 -9.03 -2.23
C ARG A 24 -4.08 -10.06 -1.84
N PHE A 25 -3.22 -10.39 -2.79
CA PHE A 25 -1.99 -11.14 -2.59
C PHE A 25 -0.87 -10.49 -3.40
N ALA A 26 0.26 -10.19 -2.78
CA ALA A 26 1.42 -9.68 -3.49
C ALA A 26 2.67 -10.50 -3.18
N LEU A 27 3.53 -10.63 -4.16
CA LEU A 27 4.89 -11.13 -4.07
C LEU A 27 5.84 -9.96 -4.19
N SER A 28 6.82 -9.85 -3.30
CA SER A 28 7.87 -8.86 -3.45
C SER A 28 9.25 -9.47 -3.28
N ASN A 29 10.22 -8.96 -4.03
CA ASN A 29 11.61 -9.41 -3.97
C ASN A 29 12.54 -8.21 -3.86
N GLN A 30 13.10 -8.02 -2.68
CA GLN A 30 13.94 -6.91 -2.29
C GLN A 30 15.41 -7.26 -2.43
N TYR A 31 16.18 -6.41 -3.10
CA TYR A 31 17.61 -6.55 -3.30
C TYR A 31 18.37 -5.43 -2.60
N THR A 32 19.40 -5.80 -1.83
CA THR A 32 20.29 -4.86 -1.14
C THR A 32 21.53 -4.53 -1.98
N SER A 33 22.25 -3.49 -1.60
CA SER A 33 23.55 -3.12 -2.21
C SER A 33 24.63 -4.20 -2.03
N ALA A 34 24.49 -5.08 -1.03
CA ALA A 34 25.39 -6.20 -0.80
C ALA A 34 25.11 -7.41 -1.70
N GLY A 35 24.13 -7.32 -2.62
CA GLY A 35 23.74 -8.42 -3.49
C GLY A 35 22.88 -9.49 -2.82
N THR A 36 22.46 -9.28 -1.58
CA THR A 36 21.52 -10.17 -0.89
C THR A 36 20.09 -9.83 -1.28
N HIS A 37 19.20 -10.79 -1.19
CA HIS A 37 17.79 -10.55 -1.47
C HIS A 37 16.87 -11.22 -0.45
N THR A 38 15.65 -10.71 -0.36
CA THR A 38 14.59 -11.21 0.51
C THR A 38 13.30 -11.28 -0.27
N VAL A 39 12.66 -12.45 -0.29
CA VAL A 39 11.37 -12.66 -0.95
C VAL A 39 10.27 -12.65 0.11
N ASN A 40 9.23 -11.84 -0.08
CA ASN A 40 8.04 -11.83 0.75
C ASN A 40 6.86 -12.40 -0.04
N TYR A 41 6.37 -13.57 0.38
CA TYR A 41 5.22 -14.27 -0.19
C TYR A 41 3.96 -13.82 0.55
N GLY A 42 3.12 -13.06 -0.11
CA GLY A 42 1.92 -12.48 0.47
C GLY A 42 2.19 -11.15 1.16
N ASN A 43 3.16 -10.36 0.67
CA ASN A 43 3.29 -8.96 1.06
C ASN A 43 1.95 -8.26 0.85
N ALA A 44 1.46 -7.56 1.88
CA ALA A 44 0.14 -6.94 1.89
C ALA A 44 -1.01 -7.91 1.51
N ARG A 45 -0.87 -9.22 1.76
CA ARG A 45 -1.99 -10.14 1.59
C ARG A 45 -3.07 -9.85 2.60
N GLY A 46 -4.32 -10.06 2.21
CA GLY A 46 -5.44 -9.86 3.08
C GLY A 46 -6.67 -9.42 2.33
N GLY A 47 -7.63 -8.91 3.04
CA GLY A 47 -8.87 -8.44 2.45
C GLY A 47 -9.52 -7.36 3.27
N GLY A 48 -10.36 -6.59 2.59
CA GLY A 48 -11.16 -5.52 3.14
C GLY A 48 -12.64 -5.74 2.86
N ILE A 49 -13.45 -5.35 3.82
CA ILE A 49 -14.90 -5.29 3.67
C ILE A 49 -15.39 -3.88 4.01
N VAL A 50 -16.29 -3.38 3.16
CA VAL A 50 -16.97 -2.11 3.43
C VAL A 50 -18.19 -2.41 4.30
N ALA A 51 -18.03 -2.21 5.60
CA ALA A 51 -19.07 -2.52 6.59
C ALA A 51 -20.25 -1.54 6.54
N PHE A 52 -19.95 -0.25 6.25
CA PHE A 52 -20.93 0.84 6.14
C PHE A 52 -20.55 1.75 4.98
N ASN A 53 -21.45 2.62 4.56
CA ASN A 53 -21.22 3.51 3.41
C ASN A 53 -19.93 4.35 3.46
N ARG A 54 -19.34 4.52 4.65
CA ARG A 54 -18.14 5.35 4.89
C ARG A 54 -17.02 4.61 5.61
N ILE A 55 -17.20 3.34 5.95
CA ILE A 55 -16.24 2.59 6.77
C ILE A 55 -15.85 1.31 6.05
N GLU A 56 -14.56 1.08 5.93
CA GLU A 56 -13.95 -0.17 5.50
C GLU A 56 -13.06 -0.71 6.62
N VAL A 57 -13.06 -2.01 6.81
CA VAL A 57 -12.19 -2.71 7.74
C VAL A 57 -11.40 -3.75 6.99
N ASP A 58 -10.08 -3.69 7.13
CA ASP A 58 -9.14 -4.62 6.49
C ASP A 58 -8.43 -5.45 7.54
N LEU A 59 -8.19 -6.71 7.20
CA LEU A 59 -7.28 -7.59 7.92
C LEU A 59 -6.19 -8.06 6.97
N LEU A 60 -4.95 -7.77 7.34
CA LEU A 60 -3.74 -8.10 6.58
C LEU A 60 -2.91 -9.12 7.37
N PRO A 61 -3.15 -10.43 7.18
CA PRO A 61 -2.35 -11.48 7.81
C PRO A 61 -0.90 -11.41 7.34
N PRO A 62 0.07 -11.93 8.12
CA PRO A 62 1.48 -11.83 7.80
C PRO A 62 1.83 -12.60 6.52
N GLY A 63 2.66 -12.01 5.66
CA GLY A 63 3.33 -12.73 4.58
C GLY A 63 4.45 -13.63 5.12
N TYR A 64 4.83 -14.66 4.37
CA TYR A 64 6.02 -15.46 4.66
C TYR A 64 7.24 -14.80 4.04
N ILE A 65 8.25 -14.53 4.85
CA ILE A 65 9.48 -13.85 4.46
C ILE A 65 10.60 -14.88 4.38
N GLN A 66 11.18 -15.02 3.20
CA GLN A 66 12.32 -15.88 2.92
C GLN A 66 13.57 -15.02 2.73
N HIS A 67 14.51 -15.17 3.63
CA HIS A 67 15.80 -14.49 3.55
C HIS A 67 16.81 -15.37 2.82
N HIS A 68 17.41 -14.87 1.76
CA HIS A 68 18.56 -15.54 1.14
C HIS A 68 19.87 -15.06 1.80
N THR A 69 19.89 -15.09 3.13
CA THR A 69 20.98 -14.70 4.02
C THR A 69 21.00 -15.59 5.25
N ALA A 70 21.83 -15.29 6.25
CA ALA A 70 21.83 -15.96 7.55
C ALA A 70 20.62 -15.59 8.44
N ALA A 71 19.78 -14.62 8.06
CA ALA A 71 18.57 -14.28 8.79
C ALA A 71 17.54 -15.41 8.70
N ALA A 72 16.78 -15.62 9.77
CA ALA A 72 15.81 -16.72 9.82
C ALA A 72 14.57 -16.41 9.02
N ASP A 73 14.14 -17.36 8.21
CA ASP A 73 12.84 -17.31 7.51
C ASP A 73 11.67 -17.39 8.49
N GLY A 74 10.52 -16.84 8.09
CA GLY A 74 9.32 -16.91 8.90
C GLY A 74 8.24 -15.92 8.48
N PHE A 75 7.14 -15.91 9.22
CA PHE A 75 6.07 -14.96 9.00
C PHE A 75 6.42 -13.58 9.56
N GLY A 76 5.91 -12.53 8.93
CA GLY A 76 5.95 -11.15 9.43
C GLY A 76 4.86 -10.84 10.45
N ASP A 77 4.48 -9.58 10.57
CA ASP A 77 3.45 -9.10 11.49
C ASP A 77 2.05 -9.05 10.85
N THR A 78 1.02 -9.10 11.68
CA THR A 78 -0.38 -8.89 11.27
C THR A 78 -0.73 -7.41 11.39
N THR A 79 -1.50 -6.88 10.44
CA THR A 79 -2.04 -5.52 10.53
C THR A 79 -3.57 -5.55 10.40
N ALA A 80 -4.25 -4.81 11.27
CA ALA A 80 -5.65 -4.45 11.10
C ALA A 80 -5.73 -2.97 10.71
N LEU A 81 -6.63 -2.63 9.78
CA LEU A 81 -6.79 -1.27 9.28
C LEU A 81 -8.27 -0.91 9.25
N MET A 82 -8.58 0.29 9.68
CA MET A 82 -9.89 0.90 9.51
C MET A 82 -9.77 2.15 8.67
N LYS A 83 -10.64 2.29 7.66
CA LYS A 83 -10.73 3.49 6.82
C LYS A 83 -12.06 4.18 7.07
N PHE A 84 -12.01 5.50 7.14
CA PHE A 84 -13.18 6.36 7.24
C PHE A 84 -13.16 7.42 6.13
N ARG A 85 -14.08 7.31 5.18
CA ARG A 85 -14.24 8.25 4.09
C ARG A 85 -14.87 9.55 4.60
N ILE A 86 -14.08 10.62 4.60
CA ILE A 86 -14.48 11.96 5.04
C ILE A 86 -15.33 12.62 3.96
N ALA A 87 -14.81 12.67 2.73
CA ALA A 87 -15.49 13.29 1.58
C ALA A 87 -15.11 12.56 0.30
N SER A 88 -16.02 12.50 -0.64
CA SER A 88 -15.72 11.99 -1.99
C SER A 88 -16.81 12.38 -2.99
N ALA A 89 -16.43 12.40 -4.26
CA ALA A 89 -17.32 12.52 -5.38
C ALA A 89 -16.84 11.65 -6.55
N ASN A 90 -17.77 11.12 -7.33
CA ASN A 90 -17.46 10.37 -8.54
C ASN A 90 -17.01 11.30 -9.69
N ALA A 91 -16.69 10.74 -10.84
CA ALA A 91 -16.20 11.48 -12.01
C ALA A 91 -17.19 12.56 -12.51
N GLU A 92 -18.50 12.40 -12.29
CA GLU A 92 -19.54 13.36 -12.70
C GLU A 92 -19.63 14.56 -11.76
N HIS A 93 -19.13 14.44 -10.51
CA HIS A 93 -19.33 15.41 -9.43
C HIS A 93 -18.01 15.91 -8.81
N GLY A 94 -16.90 15.86 -9.54
CA GLY A 94 -15.61 16.43 -9.12
C GLY A 94 -14.48 15.43 -8.94
N ASN A 95 -14.75 14.12 -9.02
CA ASN A 95 -13.74 13.04 -9.09
C ASN A 95 -12.66 13.13 -8.01
N TYR A 96 -13.03 13.26 -6.74
CA TYR A 96 -12.12 13.41 -5.61
C TYR A 96 -12.46 12.49 -4.46
N ILE A 97 -11.50 12.25 -3.58
CA ILE A 97 -11.68 11.52 -2.33
C ILE A 97 -10.74 12.01 -1.24
N LEU A 98 -11.21 11.96 0.01
CA LEU A 98 -10.43 12.18 1.21
C LEU A 98 -10.86 11.16 2.26
N THR A 99 -9.89 10.41 2.81
CA THR A 99 -10.12 9.30 3.74
C THR A 99 -9.09 9.35 4.86
N ALA A 100 -9.55 9.20 6.09
CA ALA A 100 -8.70 8.92 7.24
C ALA A 100 -8.56 7.40 7.42
N LEU A 101 -7.34 6.95 7.65
CA LEU A 101 -7.02 5.55 7.90
C LEU A 101 -6.34 5.42 9.27
N LEU A 102 -6.68 4.37 10.00
CA LEU A 102 -6.02 4.03 11.26
C LEU A 102 -5.65 2.54 11.23
N GLY A 103 -4.37 2.27 11.07
CA GLY A 103 -3.81 0.93 11.15
C GLY A 103 -3.30 0.61 12.54
N HIS A 104 -3.34 -0.66 12.91
CA HIS A 104 -2.63 -1.21 14.05
C HIS A 104 -1.85 -2.45 13.60
N THR A 105 -0.53 -2.39 13.72
CA THR A 105 0.36 -3.53 13.45
C THR A 105 0.67 -4.20 14.77
N PHE A 106 0.31 -5.48 14.86
CA PHE A 106 0.62 -6.34 16.00
C PHE A 106 2.00 -6.95 15.80
N ALA A 107 2.90 -6.77 16.75
CA ALA A 107 4.22 -7.41 16.77
C ALA A 107 4.07 -8.91 17.06
N SER A 108 3.47 -9.61 16.10
CA SER A 108 3.08 -11.03 16.25
C SER A 108 4.18 -12.01 15.84
N SER A 109 5.23 -11.53 15.17
CA SER A 109 6.34 -12.35 14.73
C SER A 109 7.58 -12.19 15.63
N PRO A 110 8.09 -13.26 16.23
CA PRO A 110 9.28 -13.18 17.07
C PRO A 110 10.59 -13.02 16.30
N LYS A 111 10.60 -13.29 14.97
CA LYS A 111 11.82 -13.29 14.15
C LYS A 111 11.85 -12.19 13.10
N ASN A 112 10.73 -11.97 12.43
CA ASN A 112 10.63 -11.07 11.28
C ASN A 112 9.66 -9.90 11.51
N GLY A 113 9.20 -9.72 12.74
CA GLY A 113 8.29 -8.66 13.12
C GLY A 113 8.96 -7.47 13.78
N ALA A 114 8.15 -6.48 14.05
CA ALA A 114 8.51 -5.30 14.80
C ALA A 114 8.83 -5.64 16.27
N ALA A 115 9.60 -4.79 16.91
CA ALA A 115 9.97 -4.96 18.33
C ALA A 115 8.79 -4.74 19.29
N THR A 116 7.76 -4.04 18.84
CA THR A 116 6.53 -3.72 19.57
C THR A 116 5.42 -3.34 18.60
N ASP A 117 4.19 -3.39 19.06
CA ASP A 117 3.02 -2.95 18.30
C ASP A 117 3.16 -1.48 17.88
N SER A 118 2.49 -1.10 16.81
CA SER A 118 2.45 0.29 16.35
C SER A 118 1.07 0.72 15.88
N TRP A 119 0.75 1.98 16.09
CA TRP A 119 -0.35 2.68 15.45
C TRP A 119 0.13 3.38 14.19
N ASN A 120 -0.67 3.30 13.13
CA ASN A 120 -0.34 3.81 11.80
C ASN A 120 -1.48 4.73 11.31
N PRO A 121 -1.60 5.97 11.82
CA PRO A 121 -2.57 6.94 11.32
C PRO A 121 -2.13 7.47 9.96
N VAL A 122 -3.07 7.60 9.01
CA VAL A 122 -2.84 8.15 7.68
C VAL A 122 -4.04 9.00 7.26
N LEU A 123 -3.77 10.13 6.62
CA LEU A 123 -4.74 10.90 5.86
C LEU A 123 -4.36 10.76 4.38
N ALA A 124 -5.25 10.16 3.59
CA ALA A 124 -5.04 9.91 2.18
C ALA A 124 -6.14 10.56 1.35
N GLY A 125 -5.78 11.09 0.19
CA GLY A 125 -6.74 11.70 -0.70
C GLY A 125 -6.24 11.77 -2.13
N GLY A 126 -7.13 12.12 -3.04
CA GLY A 126 -6.78 12.26 -4.45
C GLY A 126 -7.83 12.99 -5.24
N ILE A 127 -7.44 13.35 -6.45
CA ILE A 127 -8.29 14.02 -7.45
C ILE A 127 -7.99 13.46 -8.84
N GLY A 128 -9.04 13.22 -9.61
CA GLY A 128 -8.94 12.85 -11.02
C GLY A 128 -9.21 14.05 -11.93
N PHE A 129 -8.47 14.11 -13.05
CA PHE A 129 -8.58 15.19 -14.03
C PHE A 129 -8.33 14.67 -15.45
N LEU A 130 -8.69 15.47 -16.45
CA LEU A 130 -8.53 15.16 -17.87
C LEU A 130 -9.10 13.77 -18.28
N HIS A 131 -10.11 13.27 -17.55
CA HIS A 131 -10.81 11.98 -17.77
C HIS A 131 -9.95 10.71 -17.63
N HIS A 132 -8.63 10.79 -17.64
CA HIS A 132 -7.76 9.63 -17.59
C HIS A 132 -6.60 9.72 -16.57
N PHE A 133 -6.35 10.88 -15.98
CA PHE A 133 -5.34 11.02 -14.93
C PHE A 133 -5.97 11.13 -13.55
N ASN A 134 -5.30 10.56 -12.56
CA ASN A 134 -5.50 10.89 -11.15
C ASN A 134 -4.15 11.11 -10.44
N VAL A 135 -4.21 11.96 -9.43
CA VAL A 135 -3.12 12.18 -8.48
C VAL A 135 -3.65 11.85 -7.10
N GLU A 136 -2.89 11.08 -6.35
CA GLU A 136 -3.17 10.76 -4.96
C GLU A 136 -1.99 11.14 -4.07
N SER A 137 -2.26 11.40 -2.81
CA SER A 137 -1.23 11.62 -1.80
C SER A 137 -1.72 11.15 -0.44
N ALA A 138 -0.82 10.60 0.36
CA ALA A 138 -1.05 10.16 1.71
C ALA A 138 0.04 10.67 2.65
N LEU A 139 -0.38 11.23 3.77
CA LEU A 139 0.50 11.64 4.87
C LEU A 139 0.14 10.83 6.09
N GLY A 140 1.11 10.17 6.69
CA GLY A 140 0.88 9.32 7.85
C GLY A 140 2.08 9.16 8.74
N GLY A 141 2.01 8.21 9.67
CA GLY A 141 3.11 7.91 10.56
C GLY A 141 3.08 6.48 11.10
N ILE A 142 4.23 6.03 11.57
CA ILE A 142 4.38 4.80 12.35
C ILE A 142 4.72 5.21 13.77
N MET A 143 3.84 4.87 14.72
CA MET A 143 3.93 5.24 16.11
C MET A 143 3.99 4.00 17.01
N PRO A 144 5.19 3.48 17.33
CA PRO A 144 5.34 2.34 18.24
C PRO A 144 4.75 2.62 19.61
N THR A 145 4.13 1.60 20.21
CA THR A 145 3.55 1.67 21.56
C THR A 145 4.59 1.53 22.68
N GLY A 146 5.81 1.07 22.34
CA GLY A 146 6.94 0.92 23.23
C GLY A 146 8.25 0.80 22.48
N LYS A 147 9.35 0.53 23.18
CA LYS A 147 10.69 0.28 22.61
C LYS A 147 11.11 1.29 21.53
N ILE A 148 10.80 2.57 21.72
CA ILE A 148 10.98 3.63 20.73
C ILE A 148 12.45 3.77 20.31
N ALA A 149 13.39 3.60 21.25
CA ALA A 149 14.82 3.66 20.94
C ALA A 149 15.27 2.54 19.97
N GLN A 150 14.58 1.41 19.94
CA GLN A 150 14.88 0.28 19.04
C GLN A 150 14.13 0.39 17.71
N GLN A 151 12.81 0.67 17.75
CA GLN A 151 11.96 0.67 16.55
C GLN A 151 11.95 2.03 15.82
N GLY A 152 12.06 3.14 16.56
CA GLY A 152 11.94 4.50 16.02
C GLY A 152 10.49 4.87 15.73
N ARG A 153 10.30 6.13 15.38
CA ARG A 153 9.06 6.69 14.83
C ARG A 153 9.32 7.14 13.41
N SER A 154 8.29 7.19 12.59
CA SER A 154 8.46 7.75 11.26
C SER A 154 7.23 8.53 10.80
N ILE A 155 7.47 9.49 9.92
CA ILE A 155 6.45 10.14 9.10
C ILE A 155 6.56 9.57 7.69
N LEU A 156 5.44 9.22 7.12
CA LEU A 156 5.30 8.70 5.76
C LEU A 156 4.65 9.78 4.89
N TRP A 157 5.25 10.06 3.75
CA TRP A 157 4.61 10.86 2.72
C TRP A 157 4.71 10.14 1.39
N ASN A 158 3.56 9.72 0.90
CA ASN A 158 3.43 9.04 -0.38
C ASN A 158 2.67 9.93 -1.36
N SER A 159 2.99 9.80 -2.63
CA SER A 159 2.25 10.45 -3.71
C SER A 159 2.34 9.62 -4.98
N LEU A 160 1.32 9.66 -5.79
CA LEU A 160 1.30 8.95 -7.06
C LEU A 160 0.58 9.75 -8.15
N VAL A 161 0.91 9.43 -9.37
CA VAL A 161 0.13 9.75 -10.56
C VAL A 161 -0.19 8.46 -11.30
N GLN A 162 -1.44 8.32 -11.74
CA GLN A 162 -1.88 7.22 -12.59
C GLN A 162 -2.44 7.75 -13.89
N ASP A 163 -2.19 7.02 -14.98
CA ASP A 163 -2.75 7.25 -16.29
C ASP A 163 -3.58 6.05 -16.74
N HIS A 164 -4.80 6.29 -17.10
CA HIS A 164 -5.74 5.33 -17.62
C HIS A 164 -5.59 5.21 -19.15
N VAL A 165 -4.58 4.45 -19.58
CA VAL A 165 -4.17 4.33 -21.00
C VAL A 165 -5.25 3.64 -21.84
N THR A 166 -5.90 2.61 -21.29
CA THR A 166 -7.01 1.89 -21.92
C THR A 166 -8.04 1.48 -20.85
N PRO A 167 -9.26 1.02 -21.21
CA PRO A 167 -10.22 0.49 -20.22
C PRO A 167 -9.71 -0.65 -19.34
N HIS A 168 -8.56 -1.22 -19.67
CA HIS A 168 -7.99 -2.36 -18.96
C HIS A 168 -6.57 -2.13 -18.46
N VAL A 169 -5.85 -1.12 -18.97
CA VAL A 169 -4.44 -0.87 -18.65
C VAL A 169 -4.27 0.49 -18.01
N PHE A 170 -3.62 0.50 -16.85
CA PHE A 170 -3.24 1.70 -16.11
C PHE A 170 -1.74 1.68 -15.89
N LEU A 171 -1.12 2.83 -16.06
CA LEU A 171 0.26 3.08 -15.67
C LEU A 171 0.28 3.92 -14.42
N GLU A 172 1.29 3.73 -13.57
CA GLU A 172 1.48 4.58 -12.41
C GLU A 172 2.95 4.88 -12.14
N LEU A 173 3.15 5.99 -11.47
CA LEU A 173 4.41 6.37 -10.87
C LEU A 173 4.15 6.80 -9.43
N GLU A 174 4.64 6.01 -8.48
CA GLU A 174 4.54 6.32 -7.06
C GLU A 174 5.86 6.89 -6.52
N ASN A 175 5.76 7.75 -5.52
CA ASN A 175 6.87 8.22 -4.69
C ASN A 175 6.55 7.92 -3.23
N ASN A 176 7.43 7.22 -2.54
CA ASN A 176 7.24 6.77 -1.17
C ASN A 176 8.40 7.27 -0.30
N ALA A 177 8.15 8.30 0.50
CA ALA A 177 9.11 8.91 1.41
C ALA A 177 8.84 8.52 2.86
N THR A 178 9.89 8.17 3.59
CA THR A 178 9.86 7.87 5.03
C THR A 178 10.91 8.72 5.75
N PHE A 179 10.46 9.55 6.67
CA PHE A 179 11.32 10.35 7.55
C PHE A 179 11.38 9.67 8.91
N TYR A 180 12.57 9.30 9.35
CA TYR A 180 12.79 8.58 10.60
C TYR A 180 13.10 9.53 11.75
N PHE A 181 12.53 9.25 12.92
CA PHE A 181 12.75 9.95 14.17
C PHE A 181 13.04 8.96 15.29
N ALA A 182 13.98 9.25 16.14
CA ALA A 182 14.48 8.36 17.17
C ALA A 182 15.08 7.06 16.58
N SER A 183 15.64 6.19 17.41
CA SER A 183 16.40 4.98 17.03
C SER A 183 17.70 5.27 16.26
N SER A 184 18.32 4.22 15.73
CA SER A 184 19.56 4.29 14.92
C SER A 184 19.36 4.99 13.56
N HIS A 185 18.13 5.26 13.15
CA HIS A 185 17.81 5.90 11.88
C HIS A 185 17.37 7.36 12.04
N ASP A 186 17.51 7.94 13.23
CA ASP A 186 17.11 9.33 13.51
C ASP A 186 17.69 10.33 12.51
N GLY A 187 16.83 11.23 12.02
CA GLY A 187 17.17 12.24 11.01
C GLY A 187 17.39 11.70 9.59
N LYS A 188 17.18 10.41 9.32
CA LYS A 188 17.33 9.84 7.98
C LYS A 188 16.05 9.96 7.18
N LEU A 189 16.23 10.17 5.86
CA LEU A 189 15.18 10.08 4.85
C LEU A 189 15.44 8.86 3.97
N GLN A 190 14.44 7.99 3.85
CA GLN A 190 14.38 6.95 2.84
C GLN A 190 13.34 7.35 1.79
N ASN A 191 13.70 7.25 0.51
CA ASN A 191 12.77 7.53 -0.57
C ASN A 191 12.89 6.49 -1.68
N PHE A 192 11.73 6.10 -2.19
CA PHE A 192 11.60 5.19 -3.33
C PHE A 192 10.70 5.79 -4.40
N VAL A 193 11.01 5.48 -5.65
CA VAL A 193 10.14 5.73 -6.79
C VAL A 193 9.75 4.39 -7.40
N THR A 194 8.47 4.22 -7.69
CA THR A 194 7.89 2.95 -8.17
C THR A 194 7.13 3.18 -9.46
N PRO A 195 7.78 3.04 -10.64
CA PRO A 195 7.03 2.82 -11.88
C PRO A 195 6.29 1.49 -11.84
N GLY A 196 5.02 1.50 -12.19
CA GLY A 196 4.15 0.35 -12.15
C GLY A 196 3.08 0.35 -13.22
N ALA A 197 2.42 -0.78 -13.36
CA ALA A 197 1.30 -0.95 -14.28
C ALA A 197 0.28 -1.94 -13.73
N PHE A 198 -0.98 -1.73 -14.09
CA PHE A 198 -2.09 -2.62 -13.79
C PHE A 198 -2.80 -3.09 -15.03
N TYR A 199 -3.29 -4.31 -14.97
CA TYR A 199 -4.21 -4.88 -15.93
C TYR A 199 -5.49 -5.32 -15.22
N ILE A 200 -6.63 -4.79 -15.66
CA ILE A 200 -7.95 -5.13 -15.15
C ILE A 200 -8.60 -6.16 -16.07
N TYR A 201 -8.82 -7.37 -15.54
CA TYR A 201 -9.52 -8.42 -16.24
C TYR A 201 -10.97 -8.50 -15.80
N LYS A 202 -11.90 -8.27 -16.74
CA LYS A 202 -13.33 -8.47 -16.59
C LYS A 202 -13.82 -9.50 -17.61
N ARG A 203 -14.74 -10.37 -17.21
CA ARG A 203 -15.34 -11.31 -18.16
C ARG A 203 -16.08 -10.53 -19.27
N LYS A 204 -16.22 -11.14 -20.46
CA LYS A 204 -16.88 -10.52 -21.63
C LYS A 204 -18.30 -9.99 -21.34
N GLU A 205 -19.03 -10.68 -20.45
CA GLU A 205 -20.40 -10.34 -20.03
C GLU A 205 -20.44 -9.86 -18.57
N TRP A 206 -19.34 -9.21 -18.11
CA TRP A 206 -19.21 -8.77 -16.74
C TRP A 206 -20.29 -7.76 -16.33
N LYS A 207 -20.88 -7.99 -15.18
CA LYS A 207 -21.86 -7.09 -14.55
C LYS A 207 -21.22 -6.34 -13.37
N PRO A 208 -21.68 -5.12 -13.05
CA PRO A 208 -21.13 -4.33 -11.94
C PRO A 208 -21.19 -4.98 -10.55
N THR A 209 -21.97 -6.04 -10.39
CA THR A 209 -22.12 -6.84 -9.15
C THR A 209 -21.23 -8.07 -9.12
N GLU A 210 -20.51 -8.36 -10.19
CA GLU A 210 -19.63 -9.53 -10.29
C GLU A 210 -18.19 -9.15 -9.91
N PRO A 211 -17.43 -10.07 -9.28
CA PRO A 211 -16.02 -9.84 -8.99
C PRO A 211 -15.21 -9.73 -10.27
N PHE A 212 -14.11 -8.99 -10.20
CA PHE A 212 -13.13 -8.87 -11.27
C PHE A 212 -11.70 -8.96 -10.73
N LEU A 213 -10.76 -9.29 -11.60
CA LEU A 213 -9.36 -9.45 -11.26
C LEU A 213 -8.56 -8.22 -11.67
N VAL A 214 -7.61 -7.86 -10.84
CA VAL A 214 -6.58 -6.85 -11.15
C VAL A 214 -5.22 -7.50 -10.93
N PHE A 215 -4.36 -7.39 -11.93
CA PHE A 215 -2.97 -7.79 -11.87
C PHE A 215 -2.12 -6.53 -11.89
N GLY A 216 -1.22 -6.41 -10.94
CA GLY A 216 -0.30 -5.29 -10.84
C GLY A 216 1.15 -5.74 -10.85
N SER A 217 2.03 -4.93 -11.42
CA SER A 217 3.47 -5.12 -11.32
C SER A 217 4.21 -3.79 -11.30
N GLY A 218 5.34 -3.75 -10.60
CA GLY A 218 6.18 -2.56 -10.54
C GLY A 218 7.56 -2.86 -9.97
N ILE A 219 8.44 -1.89 -10.10
CA ILE A 219 9.78 -1.93 -9.52
C ILE A 219 9.96 -0.69 -8.65
N GLN A 220 10.10 -0.90 -7.36
CA GLN A 220 10.42 0.15 -6.40
C GLN A 220 11.94 0.35 -6.37
N ILE A 221 12.40 1.57 -6.63
CA ILE A 221 13.81 1.93 -6.78
C ILE A 221 14.18 2.98 -5.74
N ALA A 222 15.24 2.73 -4.97
CA ALA A 222 15.74 3.69 -3.98
C ALA A 222 16.34 4.93 -4.67
N THR A 223 15.94 6.11 -4.21
CA THR A 223 16.39 7.40 -4.74
C THR A 223 17.08 8.26 -3.68
N SER A 224 17.09 7.82 -2.41
CA SER A 224 17.78 8.48 -1.30
C SER A 224 19.10 7.79 -0.95
N GLY A 225 20.02 8.52 -0.32
CA GLY A 225 21.30 7.96 0.14
C GLY A 225 21.15 6.93 1.25
N PHE A 226 20.12 7.03 2.11
CA PHE A 226 19.74 6.01 3.07
C PHE A 226 18.56 5.21 2.54
N HIS A 227 18.69 3.89 2.48
CA HIS A 227 17.64 2.95 2.07
C HIS A 227 17.92 1.56 2.63
N THR A 228 16.86 0.80 2.88
CA THR A 228 16.93 -0.58 3.40
C THR A 228 17.20 -1.61 2.31
N TYR A 229 16.84 -1.31 1.07
CA TYR A 229 17.12 -2.10 -0.13
C TYR A 229 17.28 -1.17 -1.35
N ASN A 230 17.99 -1.59 -2.38
CA ASN A 230 18.21 -0.80 -3.59
C ASN A 230 16.98 -0.78 -4.49
N HIS A 231 16.39 -1.95 -4.69
CA HIS A 231 15.17 -2.11 -5.47
C HIS A 231 14.35 -3.29 -4.97
N ASN A 232 13.06 -3.24 -5.28
CA ASN A 232 12.08 -4.25 -4.91
C ASN A 232 11.15 -4.50 -6.10
N THR A 233 11.11 -5.71 -6.62
CA THR A 233 10.15 -6.11 -7.65
C THR A 233 8.85 -6.51 -6.95
N ILE A 234 7.72 -5.98 -7.42
CA ILE A 234 6.39 -6.24 -6.88
C ILE A 234 5.54 -6.86 -7.97
N LEU A 235 4.89 -7.97 -7.64
CA LEU A 235 3.83 -8.60 -8.44
C LEU A 235 2.63 -8.78 -7.53
N GLU A 236 1.45 -8.40 -8.01
CA GLU A 236 0.25 -8.55 -7.20
C GLU A 236 -0.95 -9.01 -8.00
N MET A 237 -1.89 -9.62 -7.28
CA MET A 237 -3.22 -9.97 -7.76
C MET A 237 -4.24 -9.49 -6.73
N ARG A 238 -5.31 -8.89 -7.22
CA ARG A 238 -6.48 -8.51 -6.41
C ARG A 238 -7.75 -9.08 -7.04
N ILE A 239 -8.66 -9.49 -6.17
CA ILE A 239 -10.05 -9.79 -6.52
C ILE A 239 -10.87 -8.67 -5.89
N LEU A 240 -11.62 -7.93 -6.69
CA LEU A 240 -12.51 -6.88 -6.22
C LEU A 240 -13.96 -7.35 -6.39
N PHE A 241 -14.82 -7.00 -5.39
CA PHE A 241 -16.22 -7.45 -5.30
C PHE A 241 -17.20 -6.29 -5.39
#